data_a7b7eaf305f6abacaa4ecd02c236ba37
#
_entry.id   a7b7eaf305f6abacaa4ecd02c236ba37
#
_cell.length_a   1.000
_cell.length_b   1.000
_cell.length_c   1.000
_cell.angle_alpha   90.00
_cell.angle_beta   90.00
_cell.angle_gamma   90.00
#
_symmetry.space_group_name_H-M   'P 1'
#
loop_
_entity.id
_entity.type
_entity.pdbx_description
1 polymer ?
#
loop_
_entity_poly.entity_id
_entity_poly.type
_entity_poly.pdbx_seq_one_letter_code
_entity_poly.pdbx_strand_id
1 'polypeptide(L)'
;MTTETIETVLTKENLERIFPKERANDFFEALFGDADEGAYDIELAYRECKGSTLIMDLLLHERPNRCLACNLTQGLPQVFSRHPIINITGIVRELDTLLGDDIKCGDWSLGYTEQHSRSLHAIPIKIAIESNRS
;
A
#
# COMPACT_ATOMS: atom_id res chain seq x y z
N MET A 1 16.39 8.55 14.66
CA MET A 1 17.19 7.66 13.89
C MET A 1 16.43 6.75 12.99
N THR A 2 15.63 5.86 13.55
CA THR A 2 14.86 4.93 12.75
C THR A 2 13.96 5.63 11.74
N THR A 3 13.28 6.69 12.17
CA THR A 3 12.37 7.45 11.31
C THR A 3 13.10 8.09 10.14
N GLU A 4 14.25 8.69 10.39
CA GLU A 4 15.05 9.31 9.33
C GLU A 4 15.53 8.29 8.30
N THR A 5 15.97 7.12 8.78
CA THR A 5 16.40 6.04 7.90
C THR A 5 15.23 5.59 7.02
N ILE A 6 14.06 5.42 7.63
CA ILE A 6 12.86 5.00 6.90
C ILE A 6 12.48 6.02 5.83
N GLU A 7 12.44 7.30 6.19
CA GLU A 7 12.08 8.35 5.24
C GLU A 7 13.07 8.47 4.09
N THR A 8 14.36 8.25 4.36
CA THR A 8 15.40 8.29 3.34
C THR A 8 15.27 7.14 2.36
N VAL A 9 14.86 5.98 2.84
CA VAL A 9 14.78 4.76 2.04
C VAL A 9 13.44 4.64 1.32
N LEU A 10 12.34 5.03 1.96
CA LEU A 10 10.99 4.88 1.40
C LEU A 10 10.62 6.08 0.52
N THR A 11 11.42 6.29 -0.51
CA THR A 11 11.18 7.35 -1.49
C THR A 11 10.06 6.92 -2.43
N LYS A 12 9.47 7.91 -3.11
CA LYS A 12 8.43 7.63 -4.10
C LYS A 12 8.94 6.68 -5.19
N GLU A 13 10.17 6.86 -5.63
CA GLU A 13 10.77 5.99 -6.64
C GLU A 13 10.89 4.54 -6.18
N ASN A 14 11.38 4.35 -4.96
CA ASN A 14 11.55 3.01 -4.42
C ASN A 14 10.20 2.32 -4.21
N LEU A 15 9.22 3.07 -3.72
CA LEU A 15 7.89 2.52 -3.50
C LEU A 15 7.18 2.19 -4.82
N GLU A 16 7.42 2.96 -5.87
CA GLU A 16 6.87 2.68 -7.19
C GLU A 16 7.45 1.39 -7.77
N ARG A 17 8.70 1.07 -7.46
CA ARG A 17 9.28 -0.22 -7.87
C ARG A 17 8.63 -1.39 -7.15
N ILE A 18 8.32 -1.21 -5.86
CA ILE A 18 7.66 -2.26 -5.08
C ILE A 18 6.22 -2.47 -5.55
N PHE A 19 5.52 -1.38 -5.84
CA PHE A 19 4.14 -1.46 -6.30
C PHE A 19 3.96 -0.56 -7.54
N PRO A 20 4.27 -1.09 -8.75
CA PRO A 20 4.13 -0.33 -9.98
C PRO A 20 2.66 0.01 -10.29
N LYS A 21 2.46 1.09 -11.02
CA LYS A 21 1.10 1.53 -11.40
C LYS A 21 0.35 0.48 -12.21
N GLU A 22 1.06 -0.31 -12.98
CA GLU A 22 0.47 -1.38 -13.81
C GLU A 22 -0.20 -2.46 -12.97
N ARG A 23 0.19 -2.58 -11.70
CA ARG A 23 -0.40 -3.60 -10.82
C ARG A 23 -1.90 -3.36 -10.59
N ALA A 24 -2.34 -2.10 -10.57
CA ALA A 24 -3.75 -1.80 -10.47
C ALA A 24 -4.51 -2.33 -11.70
N ASN A 25 -3.92 -2.18 -12.88
CA ASN A 25 -4.50 -2.72 -14.11
C ASN A 25 -4.58 -4.24 -14.07
N ASP A 26 -3.52 -4.89 -13.59
CA ASP A 26 -3.51 -6.34 -13.44
C ASP A 26 -4.59 -6.82 -12.48
N PHE A 27 -4.78 -6.08 -11.39
CA PHE A 27 -5.81 -6.38 -10.41
C PHE A 27 -7.21 -6.29 -11.03
N PHE A 28 -7.49 -5.21 -11.75
CA PHE A 28 -8.81 -5.03 -12.37
C PHE A 28 -9.04 -6.03 -13.51
N GLU A 29 -8.00 -6.37 -14.26
CA GLU A 29 -8.11 -7.39 -15.29
C GLU A 29 -8.47 -8.75 -14.69
N ALA A 30 -7.85 -9.10 -13.56
CA ALA A 30 -8.17 -10.35 -12.87
C ALA A 30 -9.58 -10.34 -12.28
N LEU A 31 -10.04 -9.16 -11.83
CA LEU A 31 -11.34 -9.05 -11.16
C LEU A 31 -12.50 -8.94 -12.16
N PHE A 32 -12.33 -8.18 -13.23
CA PHE A 32 -13.39 -7.86 -14.19
C PHE A 32 -13.13 -8.41 -15.61
N GLY A 33 -11.93 -8.91 -15.86
CA GLY A 33 -11.53 -9.32 -17.19
C GLY A 33 -11.05 -8.19 -18.10
N ASP A 34 -11.05 -6.96 -17.61
CA ASP A 34 -10.65 -5.78 -18.37
C ASP A 34 -10.12 -4.69 -17.43
N ALA A 35 -8.88 -4.27 -17.65
CA ALA A 35 -8.25 -3.24 -16.86
C ALA A 35 -8.98 -1.88 -16.93
N ASP A 36 -9.65 -1.62 -18.04
CA ASP A 36 -10.38 -0.36 -18.24
C ASP A 36 -11.63 -0.24 -17.35
N GLU A 37 -12.10 -1.34 -16.78
CA GLU A 37 -13.23 -1.32 -15.86
C GLU A 37 -12.86 -0.78 -14.48
N GLY A 38 -11.57 -0.60 -14.19
CA GLY A 38 -11.12 -0.10 -12.92
C GLY A 38 -11.46 1.37 -12.71
N ALA A 39 -11.87 1.71 -11.48
CA ALA A 39 -12.27 3.07 -11.14
C ALA A 39 -11.14 3.89 -10.54
N TYR A 40 -10.01 3.27 -10.21
CA TYR A 40 -8.93 3.98 -9.52
C TYR A 40 -7.57 3.37 -9.84
N ASP A 41 -6.54 4.17 -9.63
CA ASP A 41 -5.15 3.70 -9.62
C ASP A 41 -4.73 3.49 -8.18
N ILE A 42 -3.74 2.62 -7.97
CA ILE A 42 -3.26 2.30 -6.63
C ILE A 42 -1.79 2.71 -6.53
N GLU A 43 -1.48 3.44 -5.48
CA GLU A 43 -0.11 3.89 -5.22
C GLU A 43 0.31 3.52 -3.80
N LEU A 44 1.48 2.91 -3.65
CA LEU A 44 2.04 2.64 -2.32
C LEU A 44 2.76 3.89 -1.83
N ALA A 45 2.45 4.32 -0.61
CA ALA A 45 3.04 5.53 -0.02
C ALA A 45 3.40 5.30 1.43
N TYR A 46 4.42 6.02 1.90
CA TYR A 46 4.79 6.02 3.30
C TYR A 46 3.92 7.03 4.04
N ARG A 47 3.37 6.65 5.20
CA ARG A 47 2.58 7.55 6.03
C ARG A 47 3.38 8.03 7.25
N GLU A 48 3.76 7.11 8.13
CA GLU A 48 4.47 7.46 9.35
C GLU A 48 5.03 6.20 10.02
N CYS A 49 5.91 6.42 10.98
CA CYS A 49 6.41 5.37 11.82
C CYS A 49 6.21 5.79 13.28
N LYS A 50 5.42 5.03 14.02
CA LYS A 50 5.15 5.28 15.43
C LYS A 50 5.67 4.12 16.26
N GLY A 51 6.71 4.37 17.08
CA GLY A 51 7.28 3.32 17.90
C GLY A 51 7.73 2.15 17.06
N SER A 52 7.16 0.98 17.29
CA SER A 52 7.49 -0.23 16.56
C SER A 52 6.49 -0.56 15.46
N THR A 53 5.73 0.43 15.00
CA THR A 53 4.76 0.24 13.92
C THR A 53 5.06 1.18 12.76
N LEU A 54 5.28 0.58 11.59
CA LEU A 54 5.41 1.32 10.33
C LEU A 54 4.04 1.35 9.68
N ILE A 55 3.58 2.53 9.27
CA ILE A 55 2.30 2.68 8.60
C ILE A 55 2.53 3.16 7.18
N MET A 56 2.13 2.32 6.22
CA MET A 56 2.14 2.64 4.80
C MET A 56 0.70 2.83 4.35
N ASP A 57 0.51 3.45 3.20
CA ASP A 57 -0.82 3.59 2.60
C ASP A 57 -0.85 2.99 1.22
N LEU A 58 -1.97 2.35 0.89
CA LEU A 58 -2.34 2.11 -0.49
C LEU A 58 -3.30 3.23 -0.86
N LEU A 59 -2.83 4.19 -1.64
CA LEU A 59 -3.62 5.32 -2.07
C LEU A 59 -4.42 4.95 -3.31
N LEU A 60 -5.73 5.23 -3.26
CA LEU A 60 -6.63 4.93 -4.36
C LEU A 60 -6.99 6.27 -5.02
N HIS A 61 -6.43 6.49 -6.22
CA HIS A 61 -6.64 7.72 -6.97
C HIS A 61 -7.72 7.51 -8.03
N GLU A 62 -8.78 8.30 -7.96
CA GLU A 62 -9.88 8.20 -8.92
C GLU A 62 -9.39 8.39 -10.35
N ARG A 63 -9.81 7.50 -11.26
CA ARG A 63 -9.52 7.63 -12.69
C ARG A 63 -10.48 8.61 -13.35
N PRO A 64 -10.06 9.27 -14.45
CA PRO A 64 -10.95 10.18 -15.18
C PRO A 64 -12.24 9.48 -15.60
N ASN A 65 -13.35 10.18 -15.47
CA ASN A 65 -14.70 9.69 -15.82
C ASN A 65 -15.16 8.49 -15.01
N ARG A 66 -14.54 8.23 -13.87
CA ARG A 66 -14.97 7.20 -12.94
C ARG A 66 -15.32 7.82 -11.59
N CYS A 67 -16.04 7.08 -10.78
CA CYS A 67 -16.46 7.56 -9.46
C CYS A 67 -15.92 6.65 -8.37
N LEU A 68 -14.90 7.13 -7.65
CA LEU A 68 -14.31 6.38 -6.56
C LEU A 68 -15.30 6.12 -5.43
N ALA A 69 -16.07 7.17 -5.07
CA ALA A 69 -17.05 7.06 -3.99
C ALA A 69 -18.17 6.08 -4.30
N CYS A 70 -18.44 5.80 -5.58
CA CYS A 70 -19.49 4.87 -5.99
C CYS A 70 -19.03 3.42 -5.97
N ASN A 71 -17.77 3.16 -5.70
CA ASN A 71 -17.18 1.83 -5.82
C ASN A 71 -16.99 1.08 -4.50
N LEU A 72 -17.71 1.45 -3.48
CA LEU A 72 -17.73 0.72 -2.19
C LEU A 72 -16.34 0.30 -1.70
N THR A 73 -15.41 1.27 -1.63
CA THR A 73 -14.04 0.97 -1.25
C THR A 73 -13.91 0.45 0.19
N GLN A 74 -14.97 0.52 0.98
CA GLN A 74 -14.98 0.08 2.37
C GLN A 74 -14.67 -1.42 2.53
N GLY A 75 -15.02 -2.24 1.54
CA GLY A 75 -14.74 -3.66 1.58
C GLY A 75 -13.38 -4.07 1.04
N LEU A 76 -12.62 -3.13 0.47
CA LEU A 76 -11.35 -3.43 -0.18
C LEU A 76 -10.26 -3.98 0.76
N PRO A 77 -10.15 -3.55 2.05
CA PRO A 77 -9.11 -4.14 2.89
C PRO A 77 -9.18 -5.66 2.95
N GLN A 78 -10.37 -6.25 3.02
CA GLN A 78 -10.51 -7.69 3.03
C GLN A 78 -10.09 -8.31 1.70
N VAL A 79 -10.43 -7.67 0.59
CA VAL A 79 -10.05 -8.13 -0.74
C VAL A 79 -8.54 -8.04 -0.92
N PHE A 80 -7.96 -6.89 -0.61
CA PHE A 80 -6.53 -6.64 -0.79
C PHE A 80 -5.66 -7.56 0.07
N SER A 81 -6.13 -7.90 1.28
CA SER A 81 -5.35 -8.76 2.17
C SER A 81 -5.18 -10.18 1.63
N ARG A 82 -6.04 -10.59 0.70
CA ARG A 82 -6.06 -11.96 0.17
C ARG A 82 -5.71 -12.05 -1.31
N HIS A 83 -5.79 -10.94 -2.03
CA HIS A 83 -5.63 -10.99 -3.49
C HIS A 83 -4.17 -11.18 -3.89
N PRO A 84 -3.85 -12.22 -4.70
CA PRO A 84 -2.46 -12.52 -5.04
C PRO A 84 -1.78 -11.45 -5.91
N ILE A 85 -2.53 -10.67 -6.67
CA ILE A 85 -1.96 -9.60 -7.48
C ILE A 85 -1.58 -8.40 -6.61
N ILE A 86 -2.41 -8.06 -5.62
CA ILE A 86 -2.07 -7.02 -4.66
C ILE A 86 -0.90 -7.49 -3.79
N ASN A 87 -0.99 -8.73 -3.28
CA ASN A 87 0.11 -9.42 -2.61
C ASN A 87 0.78 -8.59 -1.51
N ILE A 88 0.02 -8.29 -0.45
CA ILE A 88 0.53 -7.48 0.67
C ILE A 88 1.77 -8.11 1.30
N THR A 89 1.77 -9.44 1.46
CA THR A 89 2.93 -10.15 2.01
C THR A 89 4.19 -9.88 1.20
N GLY A 90 4.06 -9.87 -0.12
CA GLY A 90 5.18 -9.55 -1.01
C GLY A 90 5.65 -8.10 -0.86
N ILE A 91 4.70 -7.18 -0.70
CA ILE A 91 5.02 -5.77 -0.45
C ILE A 91 5.85 -5.66 0.83
N VAL A 92 5.41 -6.31 1.91
CA VAL A 92 6.11 -6.28 3.19
C VAL A 92 7.50 -6.88 3.07
N ARG A 93 7.66 -7.98 2.32
CA ARG A 93 8.98 -8.59 2.08
C ARG A 93 9.92 -7.64 1.35
N GLU A 94 9.42 -6.95 0.35
CA GLU A 94 10.23 -6.00 -0.40
C GLU A 94 10.60 -4.80 0.45
N LEU A 95 9.69 -4.33 1.30
CA LEU A 95 10.00 -3.28 2.27
C LEU A 95 11.07 -3.73 3.25
N ASP A 96 10.98 -4.98 3.72
CA ASP A 96 11.96 -5.55 4.63
C ASP A 96 13.35 -5.56 3.99
N THR A 97 13.43 -5.97 2.73
CA THR A 97 14.68 -5.97 1.97
C THR A 97 15.22 -4.56 1.80
N LEU A 98 14.34 -3.63 1.47
CA LEU A 98 14.73 -2.24 1.23
C LEU A 98 15.24 -1.56 2.49
N LEU A 99 14.62 -1.84 3.64
CA LEU A 99 15.02 -1.25 4.92
C LEU A 99 16.32 -1.85 5.46
N GLY A 100 16.73 -3.00 4.93
CA GLY A 100 18.03 -3.58 5.22
C GLY A 100 18.11 -4.29 6.56
N ASP A 101 19.35 -4.40 7.07
CA ASP A 101 19.60 -5.18 8.28
C ASP A 101 19.21 -4.47 9.58
N ASP A 102 19.03 -3.16 9.53
CA ASP A 102 18.75 -2.36 10.72
C ASP A 102 17.30 -2.48 11.19
N ILE A 103 16.39 -2.77 10.27
CA ILE A 103 14.97 -2.82 10.56
C ILE A 103 14.37 -4.07 9.94
N LYS A 104 13.65 -4.83 10.75
CA LYS A 104 12.94 -6.03 10.27
C LYS A 104 11.46 -5.82 10.34
N CYS A 105 10.77 -6.16 9.24
CA CYS A 105 9.32 -6.14 9.17
C CYS A 105 8.76 -7.47 9.64
N GLY A 106 7.74 -7.41 10.48
CA GLY A 106 7.06 -8.61 11.00
C GLY A 106 5.62 -8.68 10.50
N ASP A 107 4.70 -8.97 11.42
CA ASP A 107 3.30 -9.11 11.09
C ASP A 107 2.72 -7.80 10.55
N TRP A 108 1.72 -7.94 9.69
CA TRP A 108 1.04 -6.78 9.11
C TRP A 108 -0.47 -6.96 9.19
N SER A 109 -1.18 -5.84 9.14
CA SER A 109 -2.63 -5.85 9.04
C SER A 109 -3.07 -4.61 8.26
N LEU A 110 -4.27 -4.66 7.69
CA LEU A 110 -4.85 -3.52 6.99
C LEU A 110 -5.86 -2.83 7.89
N GLY A 111 -5.84 -1.50 7.89
CA GLY A 111 -6.85 -0.71 8.56
C GLY A 111 -8.06 -0.51 7.67
N TYR A 112 -9.03 0.26 8.16
CA TYR A 112 -10.22 0.58 7.38
C TYR A 112 -9.89 1.56 6.27
N THR A 113 -10.65 1.50 5.18
CA THR A 113 -10.53 2.46 4.10
C THR A 113 -10.84 3.86 4.62
N GLU A 114 -9.93 4.80 4.39
CA GLU A 114 -10.09 6.20 4.79
C GLU A 114 -10.43 7.02 3.56
N GLN A 115 -11.49 7.81 3.65
CA GLN A 115 -11.90 8.68 2.57
C GLN A 115 -11.31 10.06 2.81
N HIS A 116 -10.22 10.38 2.11
CA HIS A 116 -9.54 11.66 2.25
C HIS A 116 -10.24 12.76 1.45
N SER A 117 -10.77 12.40 0.28
CA SER A 117 -11.55 13.28 -0.57
C SER A 117 -12.41 12.42 -1.48
N ARG A 118 -13.21 13.05 -2.35
CA ARG A 118 -14.03 12.30 -3.31
C ARG A 118 -13.19 11.49 -4.29
N SER A 119 -11.98 11.98 -4.59
CA SER A 119 -11.11 11.38 -5.58
C SER A 119 -9.91 10.64 -4.97
N LEU A 120 -9.79 10.62 -3.65
CA LEU A 120 -8.66 9.98 -2.99
C LEU A 120 -9.10 9.23 -1.73
N HIS A 121 -8.95 7.92 -1.75
CA HIS A 121 -9.14 7.08 -0.56
C HIS A 121 -7.80 6.43 -0.21
N ALA A 122 -7.67 5.94 1.01
CA ALA A 122 -6.44 5.29 1.46
C ALA A 122 -6.77 4.08 2.32
N ILE A 123 -5.98 3.03 2.13
CA ILE A 123 -6.05 1.83 2.98
C ILE A 123 -4.72 1.73 3.70
N PRO A 124 -4.68 1.95 5.03
CA PRO A 124 -3.41 1.87 5.75
C PRO A 124 -2.96 0.43 5.93
N ILE A 125 -1.65 0.23 5.77
CA ILE A 125 -0.98 -1.05 6.05
C ILE A 125 -0.17 -0.84 7.31
N LYS A 126 -0.52 -1.54 8.38
CA LYS A 126 0.22 -1.46 9.65
C LYS A 126 1.17 -2.63 9.73
N ILE A 127 2.45 -2.33 9.83
CA ILE A 127 3.52 -3.34 9.83
C ILE A 127 4.29 -3.25 11.13
N ALA A 128 4.36 -4.36 11.85
CA ALA A 128 5.21 -4.43 13.04
C ALA A 128 6.67 -4.42 12.59
N ILE A 129 7.48 -3.58 13.20
CA ILE A 129 8.90 -3.53 12.88
C ILE A 129 9.74 -3.67 14.15
N GLU A 130 10.94 -4.22 13.97
CA GLU A 130 11.92 -4.32 15.05
C GLU A 130 13.23 -3.74 14.55
N SER A 131 13.86 -2.97 15.42
CA SER A 131 15.19 -2.46 15.14
C SER A 131 16.21 -3.50 15.60
N ASN A 132 17.16 -3.82 14.73
CA ASN A 132 18.26 -4.73 15.08
C ASN A 132 19.37 -4.02 15.85
N ARG A 133 19.23 -2.73 16.04
CA ARG A 133 20.18 -1.97 16.86
C ARG A 133 19.78 -2.04 18.30
N SER A 134 20.70 -2.44 19.09
CA SER A 134 20.57 -2.42 20.54
C SER A 134 20.96 -1.07 21.10
#